data_631e5c44231fb420045e8f830bf38e4d
#
_entry.id   631e5c44231fb420045e8f830bf38e4d
#
_cell.length_a   1.000
_cell.length_b   1.000
_cell.length_c   1.000
_cell.angle_alpha   90.00
_cell.angle_beta   90.00
_cell.angle_gamma   90.00
#
_symmetry.space_group_name_H-M   'P 1'
#
loop_
_entity.id
_entity.type
_entity.pdbx_description
1 polymer ?
#
loop_
_entity_poly.entity_id
_entity_poly.type
_entity_poly.pdbx_seq_one_letter_code
_entity_poly.pdbx_strand_id
1 'polypeptide(L)'
;IHWQFNLSRAPWWGGQFERLIGLVKRAMEKTIGKGCLQWSELQEVLLDVEVAINNRPLSYIEDIQMLILTPNTMMFVGPNKIPTLKAHHLDEPDLRKRAKFISKCKDALWRRWTTEYLRALRERHNQSKGTKTVKLDTGDVVIIKSEEKNRGKWQLGVVDKLHTGRDGIVRAVRLRAGKGFLERAPTHLYPLEISCDLKKERKKENLDPNAVPYRPKRDAAVAARQSIQEEANEDE
;
A
#
# COMPACT_ATOMS: atom_id res chain seq x y z
N ILE A 1 -18.41 11.67 -17.38
CA ILE A 1 -17.18 10.95 -16.97
C ILE A 1 -16.12 11.28 -17.99
N HIS A 2 -15.02 11.89 -17.57
CA HIS A 2 -13.87 12.13 -18.44
C HIS A 2 -12.90 10.96 -18.29
N TRP A 3 -12.72 10.19 -19.35
CA TRP A 3 -11.77 9.09 -19.38
C TRP A 3 -10.39 9.62 -19.72
N GLN A 4 -9.40 9.29 -18.90
CA GLN A 4 -7.99 9.52 -19.20
C GLN A 4 -7.31 8.16 -19.46
N PHE A 5 -6.74 8.02 -20.62
CA PHE A 5 -6.01 6.80 -20.99
C PHE A 5 -4.51 7.00 -20.78
N ASN A 6 -3.84 5.94 -20.35
CA ASN A 6 -2.39 5.92 -20.33
C ASN A 6 -1.87 5.96 -21.77
N LEU A 7 -0.68 6.53 -21.94
CA LEU A 7 -0.03 6.58 -23.25
C LEU A 7 0.11 5.16 -23.80
N SER A 8 -0.29 4.97 -25.06
CA SER A 8 -0.14 3.69 -25.75
C SER A 8 1.33 3.27 -25.80
N ARG A 9 1.62 1.97 -25.61
CA ARG A 9 2.97 1.38 -25.56
C ARG A 9 3.90 1.95 -24.48
N ALA A 10 3.36 2.60 -23.44
CA ALA A 10 4.12 3.14 -22.32
C ALA A 10 3.82 2.39 -21.01
N PRO A 11 4.29 1.14 -20.83
CA PRO A 11 3.95 0.30 -19.66
C PRO A 11 4.40 0.92 -18.34
N TRP A 12 5.40 1.79 -18.33
CA TRP A 12 5.86 2.49 -17.13
C TRP A 12 4.84 3.46 -16.52
N TRP A 13 3.81 3.88 -17.25
CA TRP A 13 2.75 4.73 -16.74
C TRP A 13 1.83 3.98 -15.76
N GLY A 14 1.67 2.68 -15.99
CA GLY A 14 0.87 1.78 -15.13
C GLY A 14 1.66 1.05 -14.06
N GLY A 15 2.97 1.28 -13.93
CA GLY A 15 3.86 0.43 -13.13
C GLY A 15 3.49 0.27 -11.65
N GLN A 16 2.77 1.22 -11.05
CA GLN A 16 2.27 1.07 -9.68
C GLN A 16 1.09 0.09 -9.62
N PHE A 17 0.16 0.17 -10.57
CA PHE A 17 -0.99 -0.74 -10.65
C PHE A 17 -0.52 -2.15 -11.00
N GLU A 18 0.39 -2.28 -11.96
CA GLU A 18 0.98 -3.57 -12.37
C GLU A 18 1.69 -4.26 -11.18
N ARG A 19 2.41 -3.50 -10.36
CA ARG A 19 3.06 -4.02 -9.16
C ARG A 19 2.05 -4.58 -8.18
N LEU A 20 0.97 -3.84 -7.88
CA LEU A 20 -0.08 -4.29 -6.96
C LEU A 20 -0.77 -5.55 -7.49
N ILE A 21 -1.13 -5.56 -8.77
CA ILE A 21 -1.72 -6.74 -9.42
C ILE A 21 -0.74 -7.92 -9.40
N GLY A 22 0.54 -7.67 -9.65
CA GLY A 22 1.58 -8.69 -9.58
C GLY A 22 1.72 -9.30 -8.17
N LEU A 23 1.63 -8.49 -7.11
CA LEU A 23 1.61 -8.98 -5.73
C LEU A 23 0.41 -9.88 -5.46
N VAL A 24 -0.79 -9.45 -5.91
CA VAL A 24 -2.03 -10.24 -5.77
C VAL A 24 -1.94 -11.56 -6.51
N LYS A 25 -1.53 -11.55 -7.79
CA LYS A 25 -1.39 -12.76 -8.60
C LYS A 25 -0.46 -13.77 -7.92
N ARG A 26 0.72 -13.34 -7.46
CA ARG A 26 1.66 -14.21 -6.74
C ARG A 26 1.08 -14.75 -5.42
N ALA A 27 0.37 -13.92 -4.67
CA ALA A 27 -0.26 -14.35 -3.43
C ALA A 27 -1.38 -15.37 -3.68
N MET A 28 -2.19 -15.16 -4.72
CA MET A 28 -3.25 -16.09 -5.15
C MET A 28 -2.67 -17.41 -5.63
N GLU A 29 -1.70 -17.39 -6.52
CA GLU A 29 -1.04 -18.59 -7.06
C GLU A 29 -0.48 -19.46 -5.95
N LYS A 30 0.24 -18.85 -4.99
CA LYS A 30 0.80 -19.56 -3.84
C LYS A 30 -0.23 -20.04 -2.82
N THR A 31 -1.42 -19.44 -2.78
CA THR A 31 -2.45 -19.75 -1.78
C THR A 31 -3.42 -20.79 -2.30
N ILE A 32 -3.94 -20.56 -3.51
CA ILE A 32 -4.90 -21.47 -4.16
C ILE A 32 -4.15 -22.69 -4.72
N GLY A 33 -2.95 -22.47 -5.27
CA GLY A 33 -2.09 -23.51 -5.82
C GLY A 33 -2.84 -24.37 -6.85
N LYS A 34 -2.83 -25.70 -6.63
CA LYS A 34 -3.57 -26.66 -7.45
C LYS A 34 -5.04 -26.85 -7.01
N GLY A 35 -5.50 -26.09 -6.02
CA GLY A 35 -6.88 -26.13 -5.55
C GLY A 35 -7.83 -25.55 -6.60
N CYS A 36 -8.88 -26.27 -6.95
CA CYS A 36 -9.91 -25.78 -7.86
C CYS A 36 -10.95 -24.99 -7.09
N LEU A 37 -11.06 -23.69 -7.37
CA LEU A 37 -12.18 -22.85 -6.99
C LEU A 37 -13.20 -22.84 -8.12
N GLN A 38 -14.48 -22.89 -7.77
CA GLN A 38 -15.54 -22.61 -8.73
C GLN A 38 -15.52 -21.13 -9.10
N TRP A 39 -16.10 -20.76 -10.23
CA TRP A 39 -16.10 -19.37 -10.70
C TRP A 39 -16.69 -18.40 -9.67
N SER A 40 -17.82 -18.75 -9.04
CA SER A 40 -18.46 -17.95 -8.00
C SER A 40 -17.58 -17.76 -6.77
N GLU A 41 -16.83 -18.79 -6.38
CA GLU A 41 -15.91 -18.74 -5.25
C GLU A 41 -14.70 -17.87 -5.56
N LEU A 42 -14.19 -17.95 -6.79
CA LEU A 42 -13.11 -17.09 -7.26
C LEU A 42 -13.55 -15.62 -7.27
N GLN A 43 -14.76 -15.32 -7.76
CA GLN A 43 -15.31 -13.96 -7.69
C GLN A 43 -15.40 -13.45 -6.25
N GLU A 44 -15.86 -14.27 -5.32
CA GLU A 44 -15.92 -13.92 -3.90
C GLU A 44 -14.54 -13.62 -3.31
N VAL A 45 -13.52 -14.40 -3.66
CA VAL A 45 -12.13 -14.14 -3.24
C VAL A 45 -11.60 -12.85 -3.86
N LEU A 46 -11.92 -12.58 -5.12
CA LEU A 46 -11.49 -11.35 -5.82
C LEU A 46 -12.11 -10.09 -5.22
N LEU A 47 -13.38 -10.13 -4.79
CA LEU A 47 -14.02 -9.02 -4.08
C LEU A 47 -13.32 -8.73 -2.74
N ASP A 48 -12.94 -9.77 -1.98
CA ASP A 48 -12.16 -9.60 -0.76
C ASP A 48 -10.79 -8.96 -1.03
N VAL A 49 -10.14 -9.34 -2.14
CA VAL A 49 -8.86 -8.77 -2.57
C VAL A 49 -9.02 -7.30 -2.94
N GLU A 50 -10.05 -6.96 -3.68
CA GLU A 50 -10.36 -5.57 -4.06
C GLU A 50 -10.52 -4.69 -2.81
N VAL A 51 -11.33 -5.12 -1.86
CA VAL A 51 -11.52 -4.40 -0.60
C VAL A 51 -10.21 -4.28 0.18
N ALA A 52 -9.41 -5.35 0.22
CA ALA A 52 -8.12 -5.36 0.90
C ALA A 52 -7.13 -4.36 0.31
N ILE A 53 -7.04 -4.27 -1.03
CA ILE A 53 -6.17 -3.34 -1.72
C ILE A 53 -6.66 -1.90 -1.51
N ASN A 54 -7.96 -1.67 -1.63
CA ASN A 54 -8.53 -0.34 -1.55
C ASN A 54 -8.63 0.19 -0.11
N ASN A 55 -8.51 -0.66 0.90
CA ASN A 55 -8.38 -0.27 2.31
C ASN A 55 -6.93 -0.11 2.78
N ARG A 56 -5.93 -0.25 1.88
CA ARG A 56 -4.54 -0.04 2.28
C ARG A 56 -4.29 1.43 2.63
N PRO A 57 -3.52 1.71 3.68
CA PRO A 57 -3.23 3.08 4.08
C PRO A 57 -2.23 3.72 3.10
N LEU A 58 -2.62 4.82 2.48
CA LEU A 58 -1.77 5.59 1.58
C LEU A 58 -1.02 6.67 2.33
N SER A 59 -1.74 7.47 3.10
CA SER A 59 -1.26 8.62 3.85
C SER A 59 -2.20 8.93 5.01
N TYR A 60 -1.98 10.04 5.69
CA TYR A 60 -2.84 10.53 6.77
C TYR A 60 -3.02 12.05 6.67
N ILE A 61 -4.10 12.56 7.25
CA ILE A 61 -4.36 14.00 7.40
C ILE A 61 -4.16 14.36 8.88
N GLU A 62 -3.30 15.35 9.13
CA GLU A 62 -2.92 15.75 10.49
C GLU A 62 -4.04 16.49 11.24
N ASP A 63 -4.88 17.24 10.53
CA ASP A 63 -5.82 18.21 11.12
C ASP A 63 -7.05 17.60 11.79
N ILE A 64 -7.46 16.39 11.45
CA ILE A 64 -8.69 15.78 11.97
C ILE A 64 -8.41 14.38 12.50
N GLN A 65 -8.06 14.27 13.78
CA GLN A 65 -7.93 12.99 14.50
C GLN A 65 -7.13 11.91 13.77
N MET A 66 -6.13 12.30 12.97
CA MET A 66 -5.32 11.42 12.13
C MET A 66 -6.17 10.55 11.20
N LEU A 67 -6.98 11.20 10.37
CA LEU A 67 -7.75 10.50 9.37
C LEU A 67 -6.82 9.79 8.36
N ILE A 68 -6.94 8.49 8.31
CA ILE A 68 -6.16 7.65 7.38
C ILE A 68 -6.77 7.74 6.00
N LEU A 69 -5.98 8.16 5.03
CA LEU A 69 -6.37 8.15 3.63
C LEU A 69 -6.12 6.77 3.04
N THR A 70 -7.16 6.19 2.51
CA THR A 70 -7.14 4.95 1.72
C THR A 70 -7.79 5.20 0.37
N PRO A 71 -7.55 4.39 -0.67
CA PRO A 71 -8.32 4.48 -1.90
C PRO A 71 -9.84 4.47 -1.68
N ASN A 72 -10.33 3.63 -0.76
CA ASN A 72 -11.76 3.57 -0.43
C ASN A 72 -12.29 4.86 0.19
N THR A 73 -11.54 5.48 1.12
CA THR A 73 -11.99 6.75 1.73
C THR A 73 -11.97 7.91 0.73
N MET A 74 -11.16 7.82 -0.31
CA MET A 74 -11.12 8.81 -1.39
C MET A 74 -12.25 8.64 -2.40
N MET A 75 -12.69 7.40 -2.63
CA MET A 75 -13.77 7.07 -3.58
C MET A 75 -15.16 7.09 -2.93
N PHE A 76 -15.24 6.69 -1.66
CA PHE A 76 -16.49 6.51 -0.93
C PHE A 76 -16.43 7.22 0.44
N VAL A 77 -17.58 7.70 0.91
CA VAL A 77 -17.69 8.45 2.18
C VAL A 77 -17.48 7.60 3.43
N GLY A 78 -17.14 6.33 3.31
CA GLY A 78 -16.96 5.46 4.47
C GLY A 78 -16.11 4.22 4.22
N PRO A 79 -15.68 3.54 5.30
CA PRO A 79 -14.90 2.32 5.17
C PRO A 79 -15.76 1.21 4.57
N ASN A 80 -15.27 0.61 3.51
CA ASN A 80 -15.88 -0.60 2.95
C ASN A 80 -15.59 -1.78 3.89
N LYS A 81 -16.65 -2.41 4.39
CA LYS A 81 -16.54 -3.57 5.28
C LYS A 81 -16.73 -4.85 4.46
N ILE A 82 -15.82 -5.79 4.64
CA ILE A 82 -15.96 -7.13 4.05
C ILE A 82 -16.97 -7.91 4.88
N PRO A 83 -18.14 -8.27 4.32
CA PRO A 83 -19.08 -9.16 5.01
C PRO A 83 -18.43 -10.54 5.13
N THR A 84 -18.41 -11.10 6.32
CA THR A 84 -17.89 -12.46 6.55
C THR A 84 -19.06 -13.39 6.75
N LEU A 85 -19.26 -14.31 5.82
CA LEU A 85 -20.23 -15.38 5.98
C LEU A 85 -19.75 -16.32 7.09
N LYS A 86 -20.57 -16.49 8.14
CA LYS A 86 -20.25 -17.40 9.23
C LYS A 86 -20.73 -18.80 8.84
N ALA A 87 -19.79 -19.72 8.66
CA ALA A 87 -20.07 -21.10 8.22
C ALA A 87 -21.09 -21.86 9.10
N HIS A 88 -21.26 -21.45 10.35
CA HIS A 88 -22.22 -22.10 11.25
C HIS A 88 -23.70 -21.73 10.99
N HIS A 89 -23.97 -20.70 10.18
CA HIS A 89 -25.33 -20.36 9.74
C HIS A 89 -25.80 -21.20 8.55
N LEU A 90 -24.95 -22.06 8.00
CA LEU A 90 -25.32 -22.95 6.91
C LEU A 90 -25.82 -24.28 7.48
N ASP A 91 -26.98 -24.74 7.04
CA ASP A 91 -27.58 -25.97 7.58
C ASP A 91 -26.95 -27.23 6.98
N GLU A 92 -26.46 -27.16 5.74
CA GLU A 92 -25.90 -28.27 5.01
C GLU A 92 -24.43 -28.52 5.34
N PRO A 93 -24.02 -29.74 5.74
CA PRO A 93 -22.64 -30.05 6.18
C PRO A 93 -21.58 -29.80 5.09
N ASP A 94 -21.90 -30.08 3.84
CA ASP A 94 -20.96 -29.91 2.74
C ASP A 94 -20.74 -28.44 2.38
N LEU A 95 -21.78 -27.62 2.46
CA LEU A 95 -21.68 -26.18 2.34
C LEU A 95 -20.85 -25.58 3.48
N ARG A 96 -20.99 -26.09 4.70
CA ARG A 96 -20.14 -25.67 5.84
C ARG A 96 -18.67 -26.00 5.61
N LYS A 97 -18.35 -27.19 5.10
CA LYS A 97 -16.96 -27.58 4.79
C LYS A 97 -16.39 -26.66 3.72
N ARG A 98 -17.18 -26.38 2.68
CA ARG A 98 -16.75 -25.51 1.57
C ARG A 98 -16.55 -24.06 2.02
N ALA A 99 -17.46 -23.49 2.79
CA ALA A 99 -17.34 -22.16 3.36
C ALA A 99 -16.10 -22.02 4.28
N LYS A 100 -15.82 -23.04 5.11
CA LYS A 100 -14.60 -23.08 5.92
C LYS A 100 -13.33 -23.13 5.05
N PHE A 101 -13.36 -23.86 3.95
CA PHE A 101 -12.24 -23.92 3.02
C PHE A 101 -11.98 -22.56 2.38
N ILE A 102 -13.01 -21.91 1.85
CA ILE A 102 -12.91 -20.57 1.24
C ILE A 102 -12.41 -19.55 2.27
N SER A 103 -12.93 -19.57 3.50
CA SER A 103 -12.45 -18.69 4.57
C SER A 103 -10.96 -18.89 4.86
N LYS A 104 -10.48 -20.14 4.91
CA LYS A 104 -9.05 -20.43 5.08
C LYS A 104 -8.21 -19.92 3.90
N CYS A 105 -8.69 -20.07 2.68
CA CYS A 105 -8.03 -19.52 1.50
C CYS A 105 -7.92 -17.99 1.57
N LYS A 106 -8.99 -17.30 1.93
CA LYS A 106 -9.01 -15.85 2.11
C LYS A 106 -8.04 -15.39 3.21
N ASP A 107 -7.99 -16.08 4.35
CA ASP A 107 -7.06 -15.76 5.44
C ASP A 107 -5.60 -15.99 5.05
N ALA A 108 -5.33 -17.06 4.31
CA ALA A 108 -3.99 -17.37 3.82
C ALA A 108 -3.55 -16.34 2.75
N LEU A 109 -4.45 -15.96 1.86
CA LEU A 109 -4.23 -14.93 0.86
C LEU A 109 -3.92 -13.59 1.51
N TRP A 110 -4.72 -13.16 2.48
CA TRP A 110 -4.52 -11.92 3.23
C TRP A 110 -3.14 -11.88 3.89
N ARG A 111 -2.76 -12.94 4.61
CA ARG A 111 -1.46 -13.01 5.29
C ARG A 111 -0.28 -12.93 4.31
N ARG A 112 -0.36 -13.64 3.17
CA ARG A 112 0.69 -13.60 2.15
C ARG A 112 0.78 -12.22 1.50
N TRP A 113 -0.36 -11.72 1.04
CA TRP A 113 -0.42 -10.42 0.39
C TRP A 113 0.11 -9.31 1.31
N THR A 114 -0.34 -9.26 2.56
CA THR A 114 0.14 -8.28 3.55
C THR A 114 1.66 -8.38 3.75
N THR A 115 2.20 -9.59 3.86
CA THR A 115 3.64 -9.79 4.05
C THR A 115 4.44 -9.34 2.83
N GLU A 116 4.00 -9.68 1.62
CA GLU A 116 4.68 -9.28 0.39
C GLU A 116 4.53 -7.77 0.12
N TYR A 117 3.34 -7.20 0.40
CA TYR A 117 3.09 -5.77 0.29
C TYR A 117 3.98 -4.95 1.23
N LEU A 118 4.03 -5.31 2.51
CA LEU A 118 4.87 -4.62 3.49
C LEU A 118 6.36 -4.71 3.14
N ARG A 119 6.81 -5.86 2.63
CA ARG A 119 8.18 -6.02 2.13
C ARG A 119 8.46 -5.08 0.96
N ALA A 120 7.59 -5.08 -0.05
CA ALA A 120 7.72 -4.22 -1.22
C ALA A 120 7.70 -2.72 -0.85
N LEU A 121 6.90 -2.35 0.14
CA LEU A 121 6.82 -0.99 0.65
C LEU A 121 8.15 -0.55 1.28
N ARG A 122 8.77 -1.41 2.09
CA ARG A 122 10.09 -1.16 2.69
C ARG A 122 11.18 -1.06 1.63
N GLU A 123 11.21 -1.98 0.68
CA GLU A 123 12.19 -1.98 -0.41
C GLU A 123 12.12 -0.69 -1.24
N ARG A 124 10.90 -0.25 -1.58
CA ARG A 124 10.68 1.01 -2.29
C ARG A 124 11.20 2.21 -1.49
N HIS A 125 10.93 2.25 -0.19
CA HIS A 125 11.38 3.33 0.68
C HIS A 125 12.91 3.37 0.79
N ASN A 126 13.56 2.20 0.92
CA ASN A 126 15.01 2.10 0.95
C ASN A 126 15.66 2.54 -0.37
N GLN A 127 15.07 2.15 -1.52
CA GLN A 127 15.55 2.56 -2.83
C GLN A 127 15.42 4.07 -3.04
N SER A 128 14.31 4.67 -2.63
CA SER A 128 14.08 6.11 -2.80
C SER A 128 15.02 6.98 -1.96
N LYS A 129 15.45 6.49 -0.80
CA LYS A 129 16.34 7.21 0.13
C LYS A 129 17.82 6.80 0.04
N GLY A 130 18.17 5.83 -0.81
CA GLY A 130 19.55 5.33 -0.96
C GLY A 130 20.13 4.71 0.32
N THR A 131 19.29 4.35 1.30
CA THR A 131 19.71 3.83 2.61
C THR A 131 19.28 2.38 2.76
N LYS A 132 20.12 1.56 3.41
CA LYS A 132 19.79 0.16 3.73
C LYS A 132 18.78 0.00 4.86
N THR A 133 18.54 1.06 5.63
CA THR A 133 17.63 1.06 6.79
C THR A 133 16.62 2.18 6.68
N VAL A 134 15.38 1.89 7.07
CA VAL A 134 14.32 2.89 7.15
C VAL A 134 14.68 3.88 8.25
N LYS A 135 14.90 5.14 7.89
CA LYS A 135 15.05 6.23 8.87
C LYS A 135 13.65 6.63 9.32
N LEU A 136 13.37 6.42 10.59
CA LEU A 136 12.16 6.84 11.26
C LEU A 136 12.45 8.09 12.06
N ASP A 137 11.57 9.07 11.99
CA ASP A 137 11.62 10.29 12.78
C ASP A 137 10.43 10.36 13.73
N THR A 138 10.61 11.08 14.85
CA THR A 138 9.51 11.34 15.79
C THR A 138 8.38 12.09 15.08
N GLY A 139 7.15 11.63 15.27
CA GLY A 139 5.96 12.14 14.60
C GLY A 139 5.64 11.44 13.27
N ASP A 140 6.45 10.49 12.81
CA ASP A 140 6.11 9.72 11.62
C ASP A 140 4.96 8.76 11.92
N VAL A 141 4.06 8.62 10.93
CA VAL A 141 3.02 7.60 10.98
C VAL A 141 3.51 6.34 10.27
N VAL A 142 3.38 5.21 10.95
CA VAL A 142 3.89 3.93 10.47
C VAL A 142 2.82 2.84 10.55
N ILE A 143 2.92 1.88 9.64
CA ILE A 143 2.15 0.64 9.71
C ILE A 143 2.88 -0.30 10.68
N ILE A 144 2.16 -0.82 11.66
CA ILE A 144 2.67 -1.79 12.62
C ILE A 144 2.34 -3.19 12.09
N LYS A 145 3.34 -4.06 11.98
CA LYS A 145 3.10 -5.47 11.66
C LYS A 145 2.27 -6.11 12.77
N SER A 146 1.07 -6.50 12.43
CA SER A 146 0.15 -7.19 13.33
C SER A 146 -0.07 -8.62 12.86
N GLU A 147 -0.19 -9.54 13.82
CA GLU A 147 -0.61 -10.93 13.56
C GLU A 147 -2.12 -11.11 13.69
N GLU A 148 -2.86 -10.00 13.83
CA GLU A 148 -4.31 -10.04 13.95
C GLU A 148 -4.97 -10.70 12.75
N LYS A 149 -5.97 -11.53 13.03
CA LYS A 149 -6.73 -12.30 12.04
C LYS A 149 -7.74 -11.46 11.25
N ASN A 150 -7.95 -10.19 11.65
CA ASN A 150 -8.94 -9.32 11.00
C ASN A 150 -8.43 -8.83 9.64
N ARG A 151 -8.98 -9.40 8.58
CA ARG A 151 -8.70 -9.01 7.20
C ARG A 151 -9.11 -7.55 6.96
N GLY A 152 -8.28 -6.80 6.24
CA GLY A 152 -8.54 -5.39 5.89
C GLY A 152 -8.32 -4.39 7.02
N LYS A 153 -7.94 -4.82 8.23
CA LYS A 153 -7.62 -3.92 9.33
C LYS A 153 -6.11 -3.69 9.42
N TRP A 154 -5.70 -2.46 9.25
CA TRP A 154 -4.31 -2.03 9.38
C TRP A 154 -4.09 -1.39 10.74
N GLN A 155 -3.07 -1.87 11.46
CA GLN A 155 -2.66 -1.27 12.72
C GLN A 155 -1.66 -0.16 12.41
N LEU A 156 -1.96 1.06 12.81
CA LEU A 156 -1.12 2.24 12.62
C LEU A 156 -0.69 2.80 13.97
N GLY A 157 0.44 3.48 13.96
CA GLY A 157 0.96 4.19 15.11
C GLY A 157 1.79 5.39 14.71
N VAL A 158 1.86 6.36 15.60
CA VAL A 158 2.71 7.53 15.49
C VAL A 158 3.97 7.31 16.29
N VAL A 159 5.12 7.58 15.73
CA VAL A 159 6.41 7.51 16.42
C VAL A 159 6.46 8.60 17.49
N ASP A 160 6.48 8.19 18.75
CA ASP A 160 6.59 9.06 19.91
C ASP A 160 8.07 9.27 20.29
N LYS A 161 8.82 8.18 20.42
CA LYS A 161 10.23 8.21 20.83
C LYS A 161 11.04 7.10 20.18
N LEU A 162 12.27 7.44 19.81
CA LEU A 162 13.26 6.48 19.29
C LEU A 162 14.22 6.11 20.42
N HIS A 163 14.43 4.80 20.61
CA HIS A 163 15.41 4.28 21.55
C HIS A 163 16.66 3.84 20.76
N THR A 164 17.71 4.66 20.86
CA THR A 164 19.00 4.40 20.21
C THR A 164 19.96 3.70 21.17
N GLY A 165 20.74 2.76 20.63
CA GLY A 165 21.85 2.16 21.34
C GLY A 165 23.05 3.12 21.45
N ARG A 166 24.10 2.69 22.15
CA ARG A 166 25.37 3.45 22.27
C ARG A 166 26.07 3.66 20.93
N ASP A 167 25.75 2.81 19.95
CA ASP A 167 26.22 2.82 18.56
C ASP A 167 25.41 3.75 17.63
N GLY A 168 24.45 4.51 18.18
CA GLY A 168 23.56 5.39 17.40
C GLY A 168 22.48 4.65 16.61
N ILE A 169 22.41 3.32 16.69
CA ILE A 169 21.40 2.53 15.95
C ILE A 169 20.10 2.48 16.75
N VAL A 170 18.97 2.78 16.07
CA VAL A 170 17.63 2.66 16.68
C VAL A 170 17.29 1.18 16.85
N ARG A 171 17.09 0.75 18.09
CA ARG A 171 16.77 -0.64 18.44
C ARG A 171 15.33 -0.87 18.82
N ALA A 172 14.67 0.15 19.38
CA ALA A 172 13.26 0.12 19.69
C ALA A 172 12.62 1.49 19.38
N VAL A 173 11.34 1.47 19.09
CA VAL A 173 10.53 2.64 18.80
C VAL A 173 9.28 2.57 19.67
N ARG A 174 9.07 3.63 20.44
CA ARG A 174 7.82 3.84 21.16
C ARG A 174 6.83 4.50 20.24
N LEU A 175 5.65 3.94 20.15
CA LEU A 175 4.57 4.34 19.26
C LEU A 175 3.33 4.68 20.08
N ARG A 176 2.63 5.73 19.69
CA ARG A 176 1.26 5.96 20.13
C ARG A 176 0.31 5.26 19.17
N ALA A 177 -0.38 4.24 19.64
CA ALA A 177 -1.32 3.44 18.84
C ALA A 177 -2.68 3.36 19.55
N GLY A 178 -3.73 3.90 18.93
CA GLY A 178 -5.04 4.02 19.55
C GLY A 178 -5.00 4.83 20.85
N LYS A 179 -5.47 4.22 21.95
CA LYS A 179 -5.53 4.89 23.28
C LYS A 179 -4.28 4.68 24.14
N GLY A 180 -3.24 4.00 23.62
CA GLY A 180 -2.09 3.61 24.43
C GLY A 180 -0.75 3.75 23.69
N PHE A 181 0.31 3.38 24.42
CA PHE A 181 1.66 3.31 23.88
C PHE A 181 2.08 1.87 23.65
N LEU A 182 2.87 1.67 22.61
CA LEU A 182 3.37 0.37 22.20
C LEU A 182 4.84 0.50 21.84
N GLU A 183 5.68 -0.43 22.28
CA GLU A 183 7.09 -0.48 21.87
C GLU A 183 7.30 -1.62 20.87
N ARG A 184 7.98 -1.31 19.78
CA ARG A 184 8.28 -2.27 18.70
C ARG A 184 9.68 -2.08 18.14
N ALA A 185 10.26 -3.17 17.65
CA ALA A 185 11.50 -3.10 16.89
C ALA A 185 11.25 -2.41 15.54
N PRO A 186 12.21 -1.62 15.02
CA PRO A 186 12.09 -0.95 13.71
C PRO A 186 11.77 -1.91 12.56
N THR A 187 12.19 -3.18 12.69
CA THR A 187 11.94 -4.25 11.72
C THR A 187 10.45 -4.61 11.56
N HIS A 188 9.62 -4.27 12.53
CA HIS A 188 8.17 -4.50 12.50
C HIS A 188 7.37 -3.25 12.11
N LEU A 189 8.06 -2.17 11.75
CA LEU A 189 7.46 -0.89 11.36
C LEU A 189 7.68 -0.64 9.87
N TYR A 190 6.67 -0.15 9.20
CA TYR A 190 6.69 0.11 7.77
C TYR A 190 6.18 1.52 7.50
N PRO A 191 6.85 2.28 6.62
CA PRO A 191 6.39 3.60 6.23
C PRO A 191 5.08 3.49 5.42
N LEU A 192 4.34 4.57 5.33
CA LEU A 192 3.20 4.68 4.43
C LEU A 192 3.64 4.76 2.97
N GLU A 193 2.73 4.50 2.02
CA GLU A 193 3.04 4.60 0.57
C GLU A 193 3.43 6.02 0.18
N ILE A 194 2.76 7.00 0.73
CA ILE A 194 2.97 8.42 0.49
C ILE A 194 3.46 9.02 1.80
N SER A 195 4.71 9.42 1.84
CA SER A 195 5.23 10.22 2.94
C SER A 195 4.62 11.62 2.86
N CYS A 196 3.93 12.04 3.89
CA CYS A 196 3.55 13.45 4.03
C CYS A 196 4.81 14.23 4.38
N ASP A 197 5.46 14.81 3.39
CA ASP A 197 6.65 15.66 3.57
C ASP A 197 6.28 17.06 4.16
N LEU A 198 5.23 17.14 4.98
CA LEU A 198 4.83 18.39 5.66
C LEU A 198 5.95 18.97 6.52
N LYS A 199 6.94 18.16 6.91
CA LYS A 199 8.14 18.65 7.61
C LYS A 199 9.10 19.46 6.72
N LYS A 200 9.03 19.33 5.38
CA LYS A 200 9.86 20.12 4.46
C LYS A 200 9.31 21.53 4.22
N GLU A 201 8.04 21.77 4.45
CA GLU A 201 7.47 23.10 4.25
C GLU A 201 7.91 24.12 5.31
N ARG A 202 8.43 23.69 6.45
CA ARG A 202 9.04 24.60 7.46
C ARG A 202 10.42 25.11 7.10
N LYS A 203 11.03 24.60 6.03
CA LYS A 203 12.19 25.18 5.35
C LYS A 203 11.80 25.61 3.93
N LYS A 204 10.79 26.41 3.79
CA LYS A 204 10.61 27.24 2.60
C LYS A 204 11.67 28.31 2.64
N GLU A 205 12.88 27.98 2.21
CA GLU A 205 13.75 28.93 1.55
C GLU A 205 12.95 29.55 0.42
N ASN A 206 12.97 30.87 0.36
CA ASN A 206 12.31 31.72 -0.62
C ASN A 206 12.25 31.06 -2.03
N LEU A 207 11.16 30.37 -2.31
CA LEU A 207 10.87 29.95 -3.67
C LEU A 207 10.40 31.22 -4.40
N ASP A 208 11.18 31.62 -5.40
CA ASP A 208 10.80 32.65 -6.33
C ASP A 208 9.42 32.31 -6.91
N PRO A 209 8.37 33.12 -6.69
CA PRO A 209 7.04 32.84 -7.19
C PRO A 209 6.97 32.78 -8.72
N ASN A 210 8.01 33.27 -9.43
CA ASN A 210 8.12 33.25 -10.89
C ASN A 210 9.02 32.10 -11.42
N ALA A 211 9.57 31.25 -10.54
CA ALA A 211 10.39 30.13 -10.94
C ALA A 211 9.57 29.12 -11.74
N VAL A 212 9.91 28.94 -13.00
CA VAL A 212 9.36 27.87 -13.83
C VAL A 212 9.72 26.52 -13.21
N PRO A 213 8.73 25.62 -12.94
CA PRO A 213 9.00 24.34 -12.27
C PRO A 213 9.96 23.50 -13.12
N TYR A 214 11.22 23.41 -12.70
CA TYR A 214 12.21 22.56 -13.34
C TYR A 214 11.97 21.11 -12.95
N ARG A 215 11.41 20.33 -13.86
CA ARG A 215 11.46 18.87 -13.82
C ARG A 215 12.62 18.43 -14.71
N PRO A 216 13.69 17.83 -14.16
CA PRO A 216 14.70 17.23 -15.00
C PRO A 216 14.04 16.16 -15.87
N LYS A 217 14.04 16.38 -17.17
CA LYS A 217 13.53 15.40 -18.13
C LYS A 217 14.51 14.22 -18.10
N ARG A 218 14.02 13.01 -17.83
CA ARG A 218 14.83 11.81 -18.01
C ARG A 218 15.18 11.71 -19.50
N ASP A 219 16.42 11.39 -19.83
CA ASP A 219 16.90 11.29 -21.21
C ASP A 219 16.01 10.42 -22.09
N ALA A 220 15.48 9.32 -21.53
CA ALA A 220 14.49 8.47 -22.18
C ALA A 220 13.16 9.18 -22.53
N ALA A 221 12.72 10.15 -21.72
CA ALA A 221 11.50 10.90 -21.99
C ALA A 221 11.72 12.00 -23.05
N VAL A 222 12.95 12.48 -23.18
CA VAL A 222 13.34 13.42 -24.23
C VAL A 222 13.43 12.67 -25.56
N ALA A 223 14.10 11.52 -25.59
CA ALA A 223 14.21 10.67 -26.78
C ALA A 223 12.83 10.21 -27.30
N ALA A 224 11.93 9.78 -26.40
CA ALA A 224 10.57 9.39 -26.79
C ALA A 224 9.76 10.53 -27.40
N ARG A 225 9.94 11.77 -26.92
CA ARG A 225 9.27 12.95 -27.52
C ARG A 225 9.83 13.28 -28.89
N GLN A 226 11.13 13.14 -29.08
CA GLN A 226 11.78 13.37 -30.40
C GLN A 226 11.28 12.35 -31.41
N SER A 227 11.24 11.05 -31.08
CA SER A 227 10.71 10.01 -31.97
C SER A 227 9.25 10.24 -32.35
N ILE A 228 8.40 10.67 -31.42
CA ILE A 228 6.99 10.99 -31.70
C ILE A 228 6.88 12.19 -32.64
N GLN A 229 7.75 13.17 -32.50
CA GLN A 229 7.73 14.37 -33.33
C GLN A 229 8.28 14.09 -34.72
N GLU A 230 9.25 13.19 -34.87
CA GLU A 230 9.76 12.70 -36.14
C GLU A 230 8.70 11.86 -36.89
N GLU A 231 8.01 10.93 -36.21
CA GLU A 231 6.91 10.16 -36.79
C GLU A 231 5.75 11.06 -37.25
N ALA A 232 5.41 12.12 -36.51
CA ALA A 232 4.35 13.03 -36.87
C ALA A 232 4.68 13.93 -38.09
N ASN A 233 5.97 14.18 -38.34
CA ASN A 233 6.44 14.95 -39.48
C ASN A 233 6.62 14.10 -40.75
N GLU A 234 6.67 12.77 -40.63
CA GLU A 234 6.73 11.84 -41.78
C GLU A 234 5.36 11.52 -42.35
N ASP A 235 4.27 11.81 -41.59
CA ASP A 235 2.87 11.59 -42.00
C ASP A 235 2.21 12.84 -42.66
N GLU A 236 2.93 13.96 -42.84
CA GLU A 236 2.51 15.14 -43.61
C GLU A 236 3.18 15.13 -45.02
#